data_3666ec1ce6a1cf899f2a18a9b20f1ff6
#
_entry.id   3666ec1ce6a1cf899f2a18a9b20f1ff6
#
_cell.length_a   1.000
_cell.length_b   1.000
_cell.length_c   1.000
_cell.angle_alpha   90.00
_cell.angle_beta   90.00
_cell.angle_gamma   90.00
#
_symmetry.space_group_name_H-M   'P 1'
#
loop_
_entity.id
_entity.type
_entity.pdbx_description
1 polymer ?
#
loop_
_entity_poly.entity_id
_entity_poly.type
_entity_poly.pdbx_seq_one_letter_code
_entity_poly.pdbx_strand_id
1 'polypeptide(L)'
;MKPKKSKHRLFWGVLICLPLAFIAYFIYTFTSGTLSAASVKGVRVTLPSGDVYTFDDEASIELYVGAVLDAAPLNDPLRELDDERPSILAFDRGDRTIEYRLYAELNASGCVLLSPEGRYSVIDGETARTLLSREESAYLYSARFLPTLSVVTGDKSTAVAPLSYVWHYTNAAGEVIPYTGTPLYDESNIPAVCSVWNNALRFSAEPSSLLVTYYDENEVAIAGASLESLIFGADTVVTVEIEARWEQSGNSTYYGEASYRFPLLYDVPATVTLPVNEARPGEVWAYTVQNLNDGQTLLLDTALHTAPPSLYLDGDRVCALLPIASDSEPGTYTLSFRAGDVTSPVGLKIGEADTDDVTLNLTAERFASLSDEALDECAAALRGIPQAEDGRVGLHTGSPFTAPVAGTLRAGFGAKLLLQSGGESRALVCEGSVYDASGADVKSCAGGTVVFSGELPVLGQVVAVDHGLGVVSYYGCLASGAKRVGDVVSAGEIVAKAGETLYFAVSVGGVFVSPDFLLEHGIG
;
A
#
# COMPACT_ATOMS: atom_id res chain seq x y z
N MET A 1 -40.97 89.47 9.89
CA MET A 1 -39.61 89.35 9.32
C MET A 1 -38.97 88.09 9.84
N LYS A 2 -38.79 87.04 9.03
CA LYS A 2 -38.07 85.83 9.33
C LYS A 2 -36.71 85.87 8.63
N PRO A 3 -35.59 85.49 9.29
CA PRO A 3 -34.26 85.57 8.66
C PRO A 3 -34.03 84.38 7.76
N LYS A 4 -33.63 84.65 6.53
CA LYS A 4 -33.02 83.67 5.61
C LYS A 4 -31.59 83.38 6.04
N LYS A 5 -31.36 82.23 6.71
CA LYS A 5 -30.03 81.67 6.96
C LYS A 5 -30.02 80.24 6.47
N SER A 6 -28.96 79.85 5.74
CA SER A 6 -28.53 78.46 5.52
C SER A 6 -28.44 77.89 4.13
N LYS A 7 -28.25 78.69 3.07
CA LYS A 7 -27.82 78.10 1.79
C LYS A 7 -26.29 78.11 1.57
N HIS A 8 -25.55 79.01 2.23
CA HIS A 8 -24.10 79.09 2.09
C HIS A 8 -23.30 78.02 2.87
N ARG A 9 -23.77 77.53 4.00
CA ARG A 9 -23.06 76.47 4.75
C ARG A 9 -23.09 75.11 4.09
N LEU A 10 -24.15 74.79 3.38
CA LEU A 10 -24.28 73.53 2.64
C LEU A 10 -23.37 73.53 1.38
N PHE A 11 -23.24 74.70 0.73
CA PHE A 11 -22.40 74.85 -0.47
C PHE A 11 -20.89 74.71 -0.17
N TRP A 12 -20.42 75.26 0.98
CA TRP A 12 -19.02 75.13 1.41
C TRP A 12 -18.71 73.74 1.96
N GLY A 13 -19.65 73.01 2.56
CA GLY A 13 -19.49 71.64 2.96
C GLY A 13 -19.30 70.68 1.79
N VAL A 14 -20.09 70.83 0.73
CA VAL A 14 -19.98 70.05 -0.51
C VAL A 14 -18.70 70.39 -1.27
N LEU A 15 -18.26 71.66 -1.28
CA LEU A 15 -17.04 72.11 -1.98
C LEU A 15 -15.74 71.57 -1.32
N ILE A 16 -15.75 71.30 0.00
CA ILE A 16 -14.61 70.76 0.73
C ILE A 16 -14.67 69.21 0.78
N CYS A 17 -15.83 68.60 0.84
CA CYS A 17 -15.98 67.14 0.88
C CYS A 17 -15.69 66.48 -0.45
N LEU A 18 -16.01 67.14 -1.61
CA LEU A 18 -15.73 66.61 -2.94
C LEU A 18 -14.22 66.42 -3.23
N PRO A 19 -13.32 67.39 -3.00
CA PRO A 19 -11.90 67.18 -3.19
C PRO A 19 -11.30 66.21 -2.16
N LEU A 20 -11.80 66.19 -0.89
CA LEU A 20 -11.37 65.22 0.10
C LEU A 20 -11.82 63.80 -0.26
N ALA A 21 -13.03 63.62 -0.78
CA ALA A 21 -13.50 62.33 -1.29
C ALA A 21 -12.72 61.91 -2.55
N PHE A 22 -12.36 62.87 -3.42
CA PHE A 22 -11.53 62.62 -4.60
C PHE A 22 -10.10 62.28 -4.23
N ILE A 23 -9.51 62.94 -3.24
CA ILE A 23 -8.20 62.64 -2.68
C ILE A 23 -8.24 61.27 -1.96
N ALA A 24 -9.26 60.99 -1.15
CA ALA A 24 -9.44 59.70 -0.52
C ALA A 24 -9.66 58.58 -1.54
N TYR A 25 -10.43 58.83 -2.61
CA TYR A 25 -10.62 57.91 -3.73
C TYR A 25 -9.32 57.71 -4.50
N PHE A 26 -8.55 58.76 -4.75
CA PHE A 26 -7.25 58.72 -5.43
C PHE A 26 -6.20 57.98 -4.56
N ILE A 27 -6.16 58.27 -3.27
CA ILE A 27 -5.32 57.54 -2.33
C ILE A 27 -5.77 56.06 -2.25
N TYR A 28 -7.06 55.81 -2.15
CA TYR A 28 -7.61 54.44 -2.14
C TYR A 28 -7.29 53.69 -3.44
N THR A 29 -7.49 54.28 -4.61
CA THR A 29 -7.16 53.67 -5.91
C THR A 29 -5.63 53.50 -6.07
N PHE A 30 -4.85 54.45 -5.59
CA PHE A 30 -3.39 54.37 -5.64
C PHE A 30 -2.84 53.35 -4.65
N THR A 31 -3.32 53.31 -3.41
CA THR A 31 -2.90 52.34 -2.40
C THR A 31 -3.55 50.98 -2.57
N SER A 32 -4.78 50.89 -3.07
CA SER A 32 -5.41 49.60 -3.37
C SER A 32 -4.80 48.91 -4.60
N GLY A 33 -4.02 49.62 -5.39
CA GLY A 33 -3.30 49.08 -6.56
C GLY A 33 -1.91 48.51 -6.21
N THR A 34 -1.29 48.96 -5.12
CA THR A 34 0.07 48.55 -4.76
C THR A 34 0.09 47.20 -4.08
N LEU A 35 0.96 46.28 -4.54
CA LEU A 35 1.26 45.03 -3.91
C LEU A 35 1.97 45.31 -2.55
N SER A 36 1.59 44.63 -1.47
CA SER A 36 2.31 44.65 -0.19
C SER A 36 2.15 43.32 0.50
N ALA A 37 3.15 42.84 1.24
CA ALA A 37 3.10 41.56 1.93
C ALA A 37 1.88 41.49 2.88
N ALA A 38 1.59 42.55 3.63
CA ALA A 38 0.43 42.61 4.52
C ALA A 38 -0.93 42.51 3.82
N SER A 39 -0.99 42.74 2.49
CA SER A 39 -2.23 42.66 1.70
C SER A 39 -2.41 41.35 0.94
N VAL A 40 -1.40 40.49 0.94
CA VAL A 40 -1.39 39.20 0.21
C VAL A 40 -1.68 38.08 1.21
N LYS A 41 -2.63 37.22 0.86
CA LYS A 41 -3.02 36.04 1.66
C LYS A 41 -2.29 34.77 1.25
N GLY A 42 -1.77 34.75 0.03
CA GLY A 42 -1.01 33.62 -0.51
C GLY A 42 -0.41 33.95 -1.86
N VAL A 43 0.61 33.21 -2.21
CA VAL A 43 1.30 33.28 -3.50
C VAL A 43 1.17 31.94 -4.20
N ARG A 44 0.78 31.96 -5.45
CA ARG A 44 0.76 30.77 -6.30
C ARG A 44 1.79 30.93 -7.40
N VAL A 45 2.65 29.93 -7.55
CA VAL A 45 3.62 29.84 -8.63
C VAL A 45 3.19 28.72 -9.57
N THR A 46 2.85 29.07 -10.80
CA THR A 46 2.55 28.09 -11.84
C THR A 46 3.74 27.98 -12.77
N LEU A 47 4.32 26.83 -12.87
CA LEU A 47 5.49 26.56 -13.71
C LEU A 47 5.12 26.45 -15.20
N PRO A 48 6.10 26.56 -16.10
CA PRO A 48 5.89 26.30 -17.53
C PRO A 48 5.38 24.91 -17.86
N SER A 49 5.64 23.92 -16.99
CA SER A 49 5.09 22.55 -17.08
C SER A 49 3.59 22.47 -16.77
N GLY A 50 3.05 23.45 -16.06
CA GLY A 50 1.70 23.45 -15.52
C GLY A 50 1.62 23.07 -14.05
N ASP A 51 2.72 22.67 -13.44
CA ASP A 51 2.78 22.37 -12.00
C ASP A 51 2.52 23.63 -11.18
N VAL A 52 1.86 23.49 -10.04
CA VAL A 52 1.42 24.61 -9.20
C VAL A 52 1.91 24.44 -7.77
N TYR A 53 2.64 25.44 -7.31
CA TYR A 53 3.04 25.58 -5.89
C TYR A 53 2.22 26.69 -5.25
N THR A 54 1.80 26.50 -4.02
CA THR A 54 1.02 27.51 -3.28
C THR A 54 1.64 27.72 -1.90
N PHE A 55 1.87 28.99 -1.57
CA PHE A 55 2.51 29.42 -0.31
C PHE A 55 1.56 30.36 0.42
N ASP A 56 1.28 30.07 1.68
CA ASP A 56 0.50 30.87 2.60
C ASP A 56 1.28 31.28 3.86
N ASP A 57 2.54 30.87 3.94
CA ASP A 57 3.45 31.26 5.00
C ASP A 57 4.04 32.67 4.78
N GLU A 58 4.25 33.38 5.90
CA GLU A 58 4.69 34.78 5.91
C GLU A 58 6.03 34.97 5.19
N ALA A 59 6.98 34.06 5.40
CA ALA A 59 8.34 34.16 4.83
C ALA A 59 8.34 34.02 3.30
N SER A 60 7.56 33.10 2.75
CA SER A 60 7.39 32.95 1.31
C SER A 60 6.64 34.12 0.70
N ILE A 61 5.58 34.61 1.35
CA ILE A 61 4.84 35.80 0.90
C ILE A 61 5.77 37.03 0.87
N GLU A 62 6.54 37.28 1.93
CA GLU A 62 7.49 38.39 1.98
C GLU A 62 8.57 38.29 0.88
N LEU A 63 9.10 37.09 0.65
CA LEU A 63 10.09 36.85 -0.40
C LEU A 63 9.56 37.21 -1.79
N TYR A 64 8.41 36.66 -2.18
CA TYR A 64 7.85 36.87 -3.52
C TYR A 64 7.34 38.30 -3.70
N VAL A 65 6.72 38.88 -2.70
CA VAL A 65 6.26 40.28 -2.73
C VAL A 65 7.45 41.23 -2.78
N GLY A 66 8.47 41.00 -1.94
CA GLY A 66 9.71 41.77 -1.93
C GLY A 66 10.40 41.74 -3.29
N ALA A 67 10.53 40.54 -3.89
CA ALA A 67 11.13 40.37 -5.20
C ALA A 67 10.43 41.21 -6.30
N VAL A 68 9.10 41.34 -6.25
CA VAL A 68 8.36 42.17 -7.20
C VAL A 68 8.51 43.66 -6.90
N LEU A 69 8.50 44.06 -5.63
CA LEU A 69 8.56 45.46 -5.23
C LEU A 69 9.96 46.07 -5.43
N ASP A 70 10.98 45.29 -5.20
CA ASP A 70 12.38 45.71 -5.30
C ASP A 70 12.95 45.58 -6.72
N ALA A 71 12.18 44.97 -7.63
CA ALA A 71 12.60 44.80 -9.01
C ALA A 71 12.81 46.15 -9.74
N ALA A 72 14.01 46.33 -10.33
CA ALA A 72 14.39 47.54 -11.03
C ALA A 72 13.68 47.62 -12.41
N PRO A 73 13.18 48.82 -12.83
CA PRO A 73 12.57 48.96 -14.13
C PRO A 73 13.54 48.60 -15.27
N LEU A 74 13.02 47.86 -16.28
CA LEU A 74 13.74 47.46 -17.47
C LEU A 74 13.03 48.01 -18.69
N ASN A 75 13.71 48.85 -19.51
CA ASN A 75 13.09 49.48 -20.66
C ASN A 75 12.96 48.54 -21.86
N ASP A 76 13.90 47.62 -22.02
CA ASP A 76 13.93 46.62 -23.06
C ASP A 76 14.58 45.34 -22.54
N PRO A 77 13.92 44.21 -22.55
CA PRO A 77 14.60 42.94 -22.26
C PRO A 77 15.60 42.68 -23.37
N LEU A 78 16.88 42.50 -23.01
CA LEU A 78 18.00 42.31 -23.97
C LEU A 78 17.90 41.00 -24.76
N ARG A 79 16.75 40.30 -24.72
CA ARG A 79 16.47 39.05 -25.39
C ARG A 79 14.98 38.98 -25.83
N GLU A 80 14.72 38.20 -26.86
CA GLU A 80 13.34 37.90 -27.28
C GLU A 80 12.71 36.93 -26.27
N LEU A 81 11.70 37.43 -25.53
CA LEU A 81 10.95 36.64 -24.54
C LEU A 81 9.68 35.96 -25.10
N ASP A 82 9.34 36.24 -26.37
CA ASP A 82 8.08 35.81 -27.00
C ASP A 82 7.98 34.26 -27.12
N ASP A 83 9.10 33.57 -27.30
CA ASP A 83 9.16 32.13 -27.42
C ASP A 83 9.37 31.40 -26.07
N GLU A 84 9.55 32.17 -24.99
CA GLU A 84 9.80 31.61 -23.66
C GLU A 84 8.48 31.38 -22.90
N ARG A 85 8.41 30.26 -22.19
CA ARG A 85 7.29 30.00 -21.28
C ARG A 85 7.65 30.47 -19.87
N PRO A 86 7.07 31.59 -19.40
CA PRO A 86 7.33 32.10 -18.06
C PRO A 86 6.63 31.26 -16.99
N SER A 87 7.14 31.31 -15.76
CA SER A 87 6.36 30.98 -14.57
C SER A 87 5.38 32.12 -14.29
N ILE A 88 4.18 31.80 -13.81
CA ILE A 88 3.16 32.76 -13.39
C ILE A 88 3.19 32.91 -11.88
N LEU A 89 3.47 34.12 -11.40
CA LEU A 89 3.36 34.49 -9.99
C LEU A 89 2.01 35.14 -9.75
N ALA A 90 1.09 34.46 -9.09
CA ALA A 90 -0.24 34.93 -8.78
C ALA A 90 -0.36 35.27 -7.28
N PHE A 91 -0.58 36.54 -6.96
CA PHE A 91 -0.72 37.06 -5.60
C PHE A 91 -2.20 37.20 -5.25
N ASP A 92 -2.68 36.37 -4.34
CA ASP A 92 -4.06 36.40 -3.84
C ASP A 92 -4.21 37.46 -2.74
N ARG A 93 -5.05 38.46 -2.99
CA ARG A 93 -5.40 39.49 -2.00
C ARG A 93 -6.75 39.25 -1.33
N GLY A 94 -7.44 38.18 -1.71
CA GLY A 94 -8.75 37.82 -1.23
C GLY A 94 -9.91 38.50 -1.99
N ASP A 95 -9.73 39.73 -2.49
CA ASP A 95 -10.68 40.43 -3.35
C ASP A 95 -10.34 40.28 -4.86
N ARG A 96 -9.08 40.05 -5.16
CA ARG A 96 -8.55 39.85 -6.51
C ARG A 96 -7.21 39.17 -6.50
N THR A 97 -6.82 38.58 -7.61
CA THR A 97 -5.49 38.02 -7.88
C THR A 97 -4.72 38.95 -8.82
N ILE A 98 -3.44 39.16 -8.53
CA ILE A 98 -2.53 39.94 -9.38
C ILE A 98 -1.48 38.98 -9.93
N GLU A 99 -1.33 38.95 -11.26
CA GLU A 99 -0.44 37.99 -11.92
C GLU A 99 0.74 38.69 -12.59
N TYR A 100 1.93 38.21 -12.31
CA TYR A 100 3.19 38.58 -12.97
C TYR A 100 3.72 37.38 -13.73
N ARG A 101 4.44 37.63 -14.84
CA ARG A 101 5.18 36.60 -15.55
C ARG A 101 6.65 36.69 -15.17
N LEU A 102 7.21 35.59 -14.67
CA LEU A 102 8.60 35.48 -14.26
C LEU A 102 9.38 34.69 -15.32
N TYR A 103 10.29 35.34 -15.98
CA TYR A 103 11.25 34.76 -16.90
C TYR A 103 12.55 34.51 -16.15
N ALA A 104 12.75 33.28 -15.69
CA ALA A 104 13.88 32.90 -14.85
C ALA A 104 14.97 32.25 -15.69
N GLU A 105 16.23 32.66 -15.46
CA GLU A 105 17.44 32.04 -16.00
C GLU A 105 18.47 31.84 -14.91
N LEU A 106 19.13 30.67 -14.88
CA LEU A 106 20.14 30.36 -13.86
C LEU A 106 21.38 31.23 -13.93
N ASN A 107 21.73 31.74 -15.11
CA ASN A 107 22.95 32.49 -15.36
C ASN A 107 22.75 33.98 -15.45
N ALA A 108 21.48 34.41 -15.36
CA ALA A 108 21.19 35.82 -15.50
C ALA A 108 21.70 36.59 -14.28
N SER A 109 22.12 37.82 -14.50
CA SER A 109 22.34 38.80 -13.44
C SER A 109 21.06 39.12 -12.64
N GLY A 110 19.93 38.57 -13.05
CA GLY A 110 18.61 38.64 -12.41
C GLY A 110 17.54 37.95 -13.24
N CYS A 111 16.34 37.81 -12.65
CA CYS A 111 15.17 37.31 -13.36
C CYS A 111 14.35 38.47 -13.94
N VAL A 112 13.77 38.31 -15.13
CA VAL A 112 12.91 39.33 -15.75
C VAL A 112 11.46 39.10 -15.33
N LEU A 113 10.81 40.17 -14.87
CA LEU A 113 9.38 40.21 -14.56
C LEU A 113 8.62 41.02 -15.61
N LEU A 114 7.47 40.53 -16.00
CA LEU A 114 6.47 41.26 -16.76
C LEU A 114 5.24 41.49 -15.89
N SER A 115 4.94 42.75 -15.64
CA SER A 115 3.76 43.13 -14.85
C SER A 115 2.44 42.96 -15.64
N PRO A 116 1.28 42.94 -14.95
CA PRO A 116 -0.04 42.93 -15.61
C PRO A 116 -0.25 44.09 -16.60
N GLU A 117 0.44 45.22 -16.35
CA GLU A 117 0.35 46.43 -17.22
C GLU A 117 1.32 46.38 -18.42
N GLY A 118 2.05 45.27 -18.59
CA GLY A 118 3.00 45.08 -19.68
C GLY A 118 4.34 45.80 -19.49
N ARG A 119 4.73 46.07 -18.24
CA ARG A 119 6.04 46.68 -17.93
C ARG A 119 7.03 45.62 -17.53
N TYR A 120 8.24 45.72 -18.06
CA TYR A 120 9.35 44.87 -17.67
C TYR A 120 10.12 45.47 -16.47
N SER A 121 10.58 44.58 -15.62
CA SER A 121 11.49 44.85 -14.53
C SER A 121 12.44 43.69 -14.33
N VAL A 122 13.59 43.93 -13.65
CA VAL A 122 14.56 42.89 -13.34
C VAL A 122 14.67 42.75 -11.84
N ILE A 123 14.60 41.53 -11.35
CA ILE A 123 14.93 41.17 -9.96
C ILE A 123 16.44 41.09 -9.88
N ASP A 124 17.03 41.73 -8.85
CA ASP A 124 18.48 41.75 -8.68
C ASP A 124 19.08 40.35 -8.49
N GLY A 125 20.42 40.27 -8.66
CA GLY A 125 21.13 39.00 -8.63
C GLY A 125 21.11 38.27 -7.27
N GLU A 126 20.92 38.96 -6.15
CA GLU A 126 20.85 38.36 -4.82
C GLU A 126 19.44 37.76 -4.57
N THR A 127 18.40 38.55 -4.81
CA THR A 127 17.01 38.11 -4.70
C THR A 127 16.73 37.05 -5.73
N ALA A 128 17.22 37.19 -6.97
CA ALA A 128 17.07 36.16 -8.00
C ALA A 128 17.72 34.84 -7.56
N ARG A 129 18.93 34.84 -6.98
CA ARG A 129 19.56 33.60 -6.46
C ARG A 129 18.74 32.94 -5.37
N THR A 130 18.13 33.71 -4.48
CA THR A 130 17.26 33.21 -3.42
C THR A 130 16.03 32.51 -4.03
N LEU A 131 15.36 33.12 -4.99
CA LEU A 131 14.23 32.51 -5.70
C LEU A 131 14.65 31.25 -6.47
N LEU A 132 15.77 31.29 -7.15
CA LEU A 132 16.27 30.17 -7.95
C LEU A 132 16.77 28.98 -7.11
N SER A 133 17.06 29.17 -5.82
CA SER A 133 17.43 28.10 -4.90
C SER A 133 16.25 27.34 -4.31
N ARG A 134 15.02 27.78 -4.57
CA ARG A 134 13.81 27.14 -4.04
C ARG A 134 13.40 25.92 -4.87
N GLU A 135 12.62 25.04 -4.24
CA GLU A 135 12.16 23.78 -4.86
C GLU A 135 11.39 24.02 -6.16
N GLU A 136 10.51 25.01 -6.19
CA GLU A 136 9.73 25.37 -7.38
C GLU A 136 10.56 25.88 -8.56
N SER A 137 11.84 26.22 -8.31
CA SER A 137 12.81 26.60 -9.36
C SER A 137 13.63 25.43 -9.88
N ALA A 138 13.51 24.24 -9.28
CA ALA A 138 14.29 23.06 -9.65
C ALA A 138 14.10 22.65 -11.13
N TYR A 139 12.95 22.97 -11.76
CA TYR A 139 12.72 22.70 -13.17
C TYR A 139 13.73 23.40 -14.10
N LEU A 140 14.31 24.54 -13.67
CA LEU A 140 15.33 25.24 -14.45
C LEU A 140 16.59 24.40 -14.59
N TYR A 141 16.97 23.69 -13.54
CA TYR A 141 18.12 22.80 -13.55
C TYR A 141 17.85 21.57 -14.41
N SER A 142 16.69 20.94 -14.25
CA SER A 142 16.33 19.72 -14.96
C SER A 142 16.04 19.95 -16.44
N ALA A 143 15.40 21.07 -16.78
CA ALA A 143 14.91 21.32 -18.15
C ALA A 143 15.96 21.94 -19.09
N ARG A 144 16.97 22.65 -18.55
CA ARG A 144 17.90 23.42 -19.40
C ARG A 144 19.37 23.03 -19.23
N PHE A 145 19.78 22.47 -18.10
CA PHE A 145 21.19 22.37 -17.76
C PHE A 145 21.69 20.96 -17.64
N LEU A 146 21.13 20.16 -16.77
CA LEU A 146 21.54 18.78 -16.61
C LEU A 146 20.30 17.88 -16.78
N PRO A 147 20.33 16.95 -17.75
CA PRO A 147 19.26 15.98 -17.89
C PRO A 147 19.08 15.17 -16.62
N THR A 148 17.84 15.11 -16.12
CA THR A 148 17.51 14.34 -14.93
C THR A 148 17.58 12.86 -15.24
N LEU A 149 18.33 12.10 -14.43
CA LEU A 149 18.28 10.65 -14.40
C LEU A 149 17.13 10.19 -13.49
N SER A 150 16.34 9.26 -13.96
CA SER A 150 15.32 8.58 -13.16
C SER A 150 15.43 7.08 -13.32
N VAL A 151 15.25 6.36 -12.20
CA VAL A 151 15.00 4.92 -12.20
C VAL A 151 13.48 4.73 -12.27
N VAL A 152 13.02 4.03 -13.30
CA VAL A 152 11.60 3.76 -13.55
C VAL A 152 11.33 2.29 -13.30
N THR A 153 10.29 1.98 -12.54
CA THR A 153 9.80 0.64 -12.29
C THR A 153 8.26 0.64 -12.31
N GLY A 154 7.66 -0.02 -13.28
CA GLY A 154 6.21 0.08 -13.52
C GLY A 154 5.78 1.54 -13.72
N ASP A 155 4.86 2.01 -12.87
CA ASP A 155 4.36 3.39 -12.90
C ASP A 155 5.14 4.33 -11.95
N LYS A 156 6.14 3.81 -11.23
CA LYS A 156 6.95 4.61 -10.28
C LYS A 156 8.19 5.14 -10.99
N SER A 157 8.58 6.36 -10.65
CA SER A 157 9.80 7.01 -11.15
C SER A 157 10.51 7.72 -10.01
N THR A 158 11.76 7.33 -9.76
CA THR A 158 12.60 7.90 -8.70
C THR A 158 13.75 8.65 -9.34
N ALA A 159 13.84 9.95 -9.11
CA ALA A 159 14.94 10.77 -9.59
C ALA A 159 16.22 10.48 -8.81
N VAL A 160 17.35 10.47 -9.50
CA VAL A 160 18.68 10.23 -8.93
C VAL A 160 19.55 11.44 -9.14
N ALA A 161 20.12 11.97 -8.06
CA ALA A 161 21.07 13.08 -8.13
C ALA A 161 22.42 12.57 -8.67
N PRO A 162 23.12 13.36 -9.51
CA PRO A 162 24.48 13.02 -9.94
C PRO A 162 25.47 13.13 -8.79
N LEU A 163 26.52 12.31 -8.82
CA LEU A 163 27.65 12.41 -7.91
C LEU A 163 28.47 13.66 -8.22
N SER A 164 28.71 13.88 -9.52
CA SER A 164 29.38 15.09 -10.02
C SER A 164 28.96 15.35 -11.46
N TYR A 165 29.07 16.60 -11.89
CA TYR A 165 28.84 16.95 -13.28
C TYR A 165 29.65 18.17 -13.70
N VAL A 166 29.93 18.23 -15.00
CA VAL A 166 30.46 19.39 -15.72
C VAL A 166 29.50 19.67 -16.87
N TRP A 167 28.84 20.83 -16.82
CA TRP A 167 27.82 21.17 -17.80
C TRP A 167 28.13 22.52 -18.44
N HIS A 168 28.00 22.63 -19.74
CA HIS A 168 28.23 23.84 -20.49
C HIS A 168 26.93 24.30 -21.13
N TYR A 169 26.62 25.53 -20.95
CA TYR A 169 25.45 26.20 -21.50
C TYR A 169 25.86 27.41 -22.30
N THR A 170 25.29 27.61 -23.48
CA THR A 170 25.45 28.80 -24.28
C THR A 170 24.28 29.74 -23.97
N ASN A 171 24.58 30.92 -23.42
CA ASN A 171 23.59 31.94 -23.10
C ASN A 171 23.07 32.66 -24.37
N ALA A 172 22.06 33.53 -24.20
CA ALA A 172 21.48 34.29 -25.30
C ALA A 172 22.48 35.22 -26.01
N ALA A 173 23.62 35.58 -25.36
CA ALA A 173 24.70 36.36 -25.96
C ALA A 173 25.71 35.50 -26.74
N GLY A 174 25.53 34.17 -26.79
CA GLY A 174 26.43 33.24 -27.46
C GLY A 174 27.67 32.87 -26.61
N GLU A 175 27.69 33.20 -25.33
CA GLU A 175 28.79 32.90 -24.42
C GLU A 175 28.59 31.51 -23.83
N VAL A 176 29.64 30.69 -23.80
CA VAL A 176 29.65 29.38 -23.16
C VAL A 176 29.95 29.53 -21.67
N ILE A 177 28.96 29.16 -20.84
CA ILE A 177 29.07 29.27 -19.39
C ILE A 177 29.23 27.87 -18.82
N PRO A 178 30.33 27.56 -18.12
CA PRO A 178 30.50 26.29 -17.42
C PRO A 178 29.69 26.31 -16.13
N TYR A 179 29.01 25.21 -15.87
CA TYR A 179 28.28 24.98 -14.64
C TYR A 179 28.73 23.63 -14.06
N THR A 180 29.37 23.69 -12.88
CA THR A 180 29.86 22.51 -12.18
C THR A 180 29.20 22.42 -10.83
N GLY A 181 28.89 21.20 -10.40
CA GLY A 181 28.27 20.99 -9.09
C GLY A 181 28.55 19.60 -8.55
N THR A 182 28.48 19.53 -7.22
CA THR A 182 28.42 18.27 -6.48
C THR A 182 27.11 18.31 -5.71
N PRO A 183 26.03 17.81 -6.28
CA PRO A 183 24.73 17.82 -5.61
C PRO A 183 24.79 17.05 -4.31
N LEU A 184 23.98 17.46 -3.34
CA LEU A 184 23.80 16.68 -2.12
C LEU A 184 23.07 15.38 -2.49
N TYR A 185 23.73 14.28 -2.24
CA TYR A 185 23.12 12.97 -2.36
C TYR A 185 22.13 12.77 -1.20
N ASP A 186 20.89 12.41 -1.51
CA ASP A 186 19.89 12.04 -0.50
C ASP A 186 19.93 10.53 -0.27
N GLU A 187 20.59 10.11 0.80
CA GLU A 187 20.70 8.71 1.19
C GLU A 187 19.36 8.08 1.58
N SER A 188 18.34 8.89 1.87
CA SER A 188 17.00 8.41 2.24
C SER A 188 16.17 7.95 1.04
N ASN A 189 16.52 8.38 -0.17
CA ASN A 189 15.78 8.10 -1.39
C ASN A 189 16.49 7.05 -2.25
N ILE A 190 16.47 5.79 -1.80
CA ILE A 190 17.04 4.67 -2.54
C ILE A 190 16.04 4.24 -3.62
N PRO A 191 16.39 4.32 -4.91
CA PRO A 191 15.54 3.81 -5.97
C PRO A 191 15.38 2.29 -5.86
N ALA A 192 14.17 1.82 -6.18
CA ALA A 192 13.87 0.39 -6.20
C ALA A 192 13.40 -0.06 -7.58
N VAL A 193 13.75 -1.28 -7.95
CA VAL A 193 13.25 -1.95 -9.15
C VAL A 193 12.62 -3.27 -8.80
N CYS A 194 11.61 -3.70 -9.55
CA CYS A 194 10.90 -4.95 -9.33
C CYS A 194 11.06 -5.86 -10.55
N SER A 195 11.41 -7.13 -10.35
CA SER A 195 11.70 -8.09 -11.42
C SER A 195 10.52 -8.42 -12.35
N VAL A 196 9.28 -8.16 -11.91
CA VAL A 196 8.07 -8.43 -12.71
C VAL A 196 7.57 -7.23 -13.51
N TRP A 197 8.24 -6.07 -13.39
CA TRP A 197 7.86 -4.84 -14.07
C TRP A 197 8.92 -4.43 -15.08
N ASN A 198 8.53 -3.57 -16.01
CA ASN A 198 9.50 -2.95 -16.93
C ASN A 198 10.33 -1.94 -16.14
N ASN A 199 11.61 -2.24 -15.99
CA ASN A 199 12.57 -1.39 -15.31
C ASN A 199 13.45 -0.68 -16.33
N ALA A 200 13.73 0.60 -16.11
CA ALA A 200 14.58 1.37 -17.00
C ALA A 200 15.30 2.50 -16.28
N LEU A 201 16.50 2.80 -16.74
CA LEU A 201 17.17 4.07 -16.48
C LEU A 201 16.72 5.05 -17.57
N ARG A 202 16.15 6.18 -17.19
CA ARG A 202 15.67 7.19 -18.14
C ARG A 202 16.30 8.53 -17.84
N PHE A 203 16.85 9.14 -18.89
CA PHE A 203 17.27 10.53 -18.88
C PHE A 203 16.18 11.41 -19.50
N SER A 204 16.01 12.63 -19.00
CA SER A 204 15.10 13.61 -19.62
C SER A 204 15.59 14.05 -21.01
N ALA A 205 16.89 13.93 -21.28
CA ALA A 205 17.48 13.98 -22.62
C ALA A 205 18.53 12.90 -22.71
N GLU A 206 18.46 12.06 -23.73
CA GLU A 206 19.36 10.91 -23.92
C GLU A 206 20.81 11.35 -24.07
N PRO A 207 21.77 10.72 -23.35
CA PRO A 207 23.19 10.99 -23.52
C PRO A 207 23.71 10.45 -24.86
N SER A 208 24.72 11.11 -25.39
CA SER A 208 25.42 10.66 -26.62
C SER A 208 26.27 9.40 -26.38
N SER A 209 26.75 9.23 -25.15
CA SER A 209 27.37 7.98 -24.69
C SER A 209 27.00 7.71 -23.24
N LEU A 210 26.79 6.44 -22.94
CA LEU A 210 26.35 5.96 -21.64
C LEU A 210 27.12 4.69 -21.27
N LEU A 211 27.78 4.69 -20.12
CA LEU A 211 28.37 3.51 -19.51
C LEU A 211 27.68 3.27 -18.18
N VAL A 212 27.10 2.08 -18.01
CA VAL A 212 26.44 1.67 -16.76
C VAL A 212 27.14 0.41 -16.25
N THR A 213 27.55 0.44 -14.98
CA THR A 213 28.17 -0.69 -14.31
C THR A 213 27.40 -0.98 -13.02
N TYR A 214 27.12 -2.25 -12.79
CA TYR A 214 26.46 -2.75 -11.57
C TYR A 214 27.50 -3.49 -10.73
N TYR A 215 27.48 -3.27 -9.43
CA TYR A 215 28.36 -3.92 -8.47
C TYR A 215 27.54 -4.66 -7.41
N ASP A 216 28.02 -5.82 -7.00
CA ASP A 216 27.44 -6.57 -5.89
C ASP A 216 27.82 -5.93 -4.53
N GLU A 217 27.37 -6.54 -3.44
CA GLU A 217 27.65 -6.11 -2.06
C GLU A 217 29.15 -6.10 -1.68
N ASN A 218 29.98 -6.81 -2.43
CA ASN A 218 31.42 -6.89 -2.24
C ASN A 218 32.19 -5.94 -3.17
N GLU A 219 31.50 -5.00 -3.82
CA GLU A 219 32.09 -4.06 -4.80
C GLU A 219 32.68 -4.77 -6.03
N VAL A 220 32.18 -5.96 -6.38
CA VAL A 220 32.62 -6.68 -7.59
C VAL A 220 31.66 -6.39 -8.73
N ALA A 221 32.20 -5.97 -9.88
CA ALA A 221 31.38 -5.67 -11.05
C ALA A 221 30.67 -6.92 -11.59
N ILE A 222 29.36 -6.80 -11.82
CA ILE A 222 28.52 -7.84 -12.40
C ILE A 222 28.65 -7.73 -13.93
N ALA A 223 29.45 -8.59 -14.54
CA ALA A 223 29.78 -8.50 -15.96
C ALA A 223 28.57 -8.66 -16.87
N GLY A 224 28.39 -7.73 -17.83
CA GLY A 224 27.33 -7.77 -18.83
C GLY A 224 25.92 -7.51 -18.26
N ALA A 225 25.84 -6.97 -17.04
CA ALA A 225 24.56 -6.69 -16.39
C ALA A 225 23.83 -5.50 -17.04
N SER A 226 22.51 -5.62 -17.07
CA SER A 226 21.56 -4.53 -17.31
C SER A 226 20.40 -4.71 -16.34
N LEU A 227 19.58 -3.69 -16.11
CA LEU A 227 18.42 -3.82 -15.22
C LEU A 227 17.54 -5.02 -15.59
N GLU A 228 17.41 -5.32 -16.87
CA GLU A 228 16.59 -6.42 -17.38
C GLU A 228 17.27 -7.80 -17.18
N SER A 229 18.60 -7.84 -17.09
CA SER A 229 19.38 -9.08 -16.95
C SER A 229 19.70 -9.43 -15.50
N LEU A 230 19.50 -8.53 -14.55
CA LEU A 230 19.69 -8.79 -13.13
C LEU A 230 18.57 -9.69 -12.60
N ILE A 231 18.93 -10.85 -12.07
CA ILE A 231 18.01 -11.83 -11.48
C ILE A 231 18.57 -12.24 -10.12
N PHE A 232 17.80 -11.99 -9.09
CA PHE A 232 18.12 -12.37 -7.71
C PHE A 232 17.01 -13.24 -7.12
N GLY A 233 17.37 -14.11 -6.18
CA GLY A 233 16.42 -15.00 -5.49
C GLY A 233 15.79 -14.35 -4.24
N ALA A 234 16.34 -13.22 -3.80
CA ALA A 234 15.87 -12.44 -2.66
C ALA A 234 16.20 -10.97 -2.88
N ASP A 235 15.59 -10.11 -2.09
CA ASP A 235 15.87 -8.68 -2.09
C ASP A 235 17.37 -8.42 -1.94
N THR A 236 17.90 -7.61 -2.84
CA THR A 236 19.33 -7.37 -2.95
C THR A 236 19.59 -5.91 -3.25
N VAL A 237 20.59 -5.33 -2.60
CA VAL A 237 21.06 -3.99 -2.92
C VAL A 237 22.28 -4.11 -3.82
N VAL A 238 22.22 -3.47 -4.99
CA VAL A 238 23.36 -3.35 -5.91
C VAL A 238 23.80 -1.90 -5.99
N THR A 239 25.09 -1.67 -6.14
CA THR A 239 25.59 -0.31 -6.44
C THR A 239 25.58 -0.11 -7.95
N VAL A 240 24.96 0.98 -8.39
CA VAL A 240 24.93 1.38 -9.81
C VAL A 240 25.88 2.55 -9.99
N GLU A 241 26.79 2.41 -10.97
CA GLU A 241 27.70 3.48 -11.39
C GLU A 241 27.40 3.82 -12.85
N ILE A 242 27.22 5.12 -13.13
CA ILE A 242 26.87 5.61 -14.46
C ILE A 242 27.83 6.74 -14.84
N GLU A 243 28.38 6.63 -16.04
CA GLU A 243 29.05 7.73 -16.73
C GLU A 243 28.23 8.11 -17.96
N ALA A 244 27.69 9.32 -17.97
CA ALA A 244 26.87 9.84 -19.05
C ALA A 244 27.52 11.08 -19.67
N ARG A 245 27.55 11.15 -21.01
CA ARG A 245 28.14 12.26 -21.74
C ARG A 245 27.19 12.73 -22.84
N TRP A 246 27.01 14.03 -22.93
CA TRP A 246 26.25 14.71 -23.97
C TRP A 246 27.24 15.52 -24.82
N GLU A 247 27.43 15.12 -26.07
CA GLU A 247 28.34 15.81 -26.98
C GLU A 247 27.66 17.02 -27.60
N GLN A 248 28.46 18.07 -27.82
CA GLN A 248 28.00 19.23 -28.54
C GLN A 248 27.70 18.83 -30.00
N SER A 249 26.45 18.91 -30.40
CA SER A 249 26.03 18.61 -31.79
C SER A 249 25.23 19.74 -32.41
N GLY A 250 25.60 20.15 -33.61
CA GLY A 250 24.84 21.06 -34.47
C GLY A 250 24.31 22.32 -33.75
N ASN A 251 23.01 22.39 -33.53
CA ASN A 251 22.32 23.50 -32.86
C ASN A 251 22.15 23.30 -31.34
N SER A 252 22.78 22.27 -30.74
CA SER A 252 22.70 22.07 -29.30
C SER A 252 23.41 23.20 -28.56
N THR A 253 22.67 23.87 -27.67
CA THR A 253 23.21 24.91 -26.80
C THR A 253 23.77 24.36 -25.50
N TYR A 254 23.77 23.02 -25.33
CA TYR A 254 24.23 22.35 -24.12
C TYR A 254 25.16 21.19 -24.48
N TYR A 255 26.12 20.92 -23.63
CA TYR A 255 26.96 19.73 -23.66
C TYR A 255 27.62 19.54 -22.29
N GLY A 256 28.05 18.31 -22.00
CA GLY A 256 28.71 18.04 -20.72
C GLY A 256 28.75 16.59 -20.38
N GLU A 257 29.11 16.32 -19.15
CA GLU A 257 29.19 14.97 -18.59
C GLU A 257 28.69 14.95 -17.15
N ALA A 258 28.17 13.81 -16.74
CA ALA A 258 27.73 13.58 -15.36
C ALA A 258 28.08 12.15 -14.96
N SER A 259 28.52 12.00 -13.71
CA SER A 259 28.68 10.70 -13.05
C SER A 259 27.64 10.52 -11.98
N TYR A 260 27.17 9.28 -11.84
CA TYR A 260 26.22 8.89 -10.82
C TYR A 260 26.76 7.64 -10.12
N ARG A 261 26.55 7.56 -8.81
CA ARG A 261 26.80 6.35 -8.03
C ARG A 261 25.78 6.29 -6.92
N PHE A 262 24.95 5.26 -6.93
CA PHE A 262 23.86 5.13 -5.98
C PHE A 262 23.53 3.66 -5.72
N PRO A 263 23.03 3.33 -4.50
CA PRO A 263 22.45 2.03 -4.25
C PRO A 263 21.11 1.91 -4.98
N LEU A 264 20.84 0.72 -5.53
CA LEU A 264 19.59 0.33 -6.14
C LEU A 264 19.04 -0.88 -5.38
N LEU A 265 17.86 -0.77 -4.81
CA LEU A 265 17.18 -1.91 -4.20
C LEU A 265 16.51 -2.73 -5.30
N TYR A 266 16.93 -3.99 -5.43
CA TYR A 266 16.26 -4.97 -6.29
C TYR A 266 15.23 -5.71 -5.43
N ASP A 267 13.97 -5.33 -5.58
CA ASP A 267 12.81 -5.86 -4.86
C ASP A 267 12.30 -7.11 -5.59
N VAL A 268 12.46 -8.26 -4.95
CA VAL A 268 12.01 -9.55 -5.48
C VAL A 268 10.60 -9.80 -4.95
N PRO A 269 9.59 -9.93 -5.83
CA PRO A 269 8.22 -10.08 -5.40
C PRO A 269 8.01 -11.29 -4.50
N ALA A 270 7.14 -11.15 -3.52
CA ALA A 270 6.70 -12.26 -2.70
C ALA A 270 6.13 -13.38 -3.57
N THR A 271 6.58 -14.59 -3.32
CA THR A 271 6.13 -15.80 -4.03
C THR A 271 5.51 -16.79 -3.06
N VAL A 272 4.47 -17.48 -3.53
CA VAL A 272 3.78 -18.51 -2.78
C VAL A 272 3.97 -19.85 -3.46
N THR A 273 4.36 -20.85 -2.70
CA THR A 273 4.53 -22.24 -3.17
C THR A 273 3.59 -23.15 -2.41
N LEU A 274 2.66 -23.80 -3.13
CA LEU A 274 1.83 -24.85 -2.60
C LEU A 274 2.56 -26.19 -2.68
N PRO A 275 2.42 -27.07 -1.68
CA PRO A 275 3.03 -28.41 -1.70
C PRO A 275 2.32 -29.34 -2.70
N VAL A 276 1.10 -28.99 -3.11
CA VAL A 276 0.26 -29.79 -4.01
C VAL A 276 -0.34 -28.92 -5.11
N ASN A 277 -0.65 -29.52 -6.23
CA ASN A 277 -1.39 -28.90 -7.36
C ASN A 277 -2.84 -29.39 -7.48
N GLU A 278 -3.21 -30.40 -6.69
CA GLU A 278 -4.56 -30.94 -6.56
C GLU A 278 -4.87 -31.25 -5.10
N ALA A 279 -6.05 -30.87 -4.64
CA ALA A 279 -6.56 -31.08 -3.30
C ALA A 279 -8.05 -31.48 -3.36
N ARG A 280 -8.61 -31.92 -2.22
CA ARG A 280 -10.03 -32.30 -2.08
C ARG A 280 -10.73 -31.46 -1.03
N PRO A 281 -12.05 -31.36 -1.05
CA PRO A 281 -12.82 -30.78 0.04
C PRO A 281 -12.48 -31.40 1.38
N GLY A 282 -12.24 -30.58 2.39
CA GLY A 282 -11.84 -31.00 3.73
C GLY A 282 -10.33 -31.10 3.97
N GLU A 283 -9.50 -31.08 2.96
CA GLU A 283 -8.05 -31.06 3.14
C GLU A 283 -7.54 -29.69 3.63
N VAL A 284 -6.41 -29.70 4.32
CA VAL A 284 -5.69 -28.49 4.72
C VAL A 284 -4.20 -28.64 4.41
N TRP A 285 -3.65 -27.66 3.71
CA TRP A 285 -2.27 -27.67 3.26
C TRP A 285 -1.52 -26.47 3.76
N ALA A 286 -0.32 -26.68 4.28
CA ALA A 286 0.60 -25.60 4.58
C ALA A 286 1.31 -25.16 3.30
N TYR A 287 1.31 -23.87 3.00
CA TYR A 287 2.06 -23.30 1.88
C TYR A 287 3.14 -22.36 2.40
N THR A 288 4.21 -22.24 1.63
CA THR A 288 5.34 -21.37 1.97
C THR A 288 5.27 -20.05 1.22
N VAL A 289 5.71 -19.01 1.91
CA VAL A 289 5.81 -17.64 1.37
C VAL A 289 7.27 -17.23 1.42
N GLN A 290 7.81 -16.77 0.31
CA GLN A 290 9.17 -16.26 0.18
C GLN A 290 9.15 -14.80 -0.22
N ASN A 291 10.17 -14.05 0.12
CA ASN A 291 10.36 -12.64 -0.24
C ASN A 291 9.19 -11.74 0.21
N LEU A 292 8.63 -12.02 1.39
CA LEU A 292 7.65 -11.14 2.00
C LEU A 292 8.40 -10.18 2.93
N ASN A 293 8.36 -8.89 2.62
CA ASN A 293 9.04 -7.86 3.38
C ASN A 293 8.38 -7.59 4.74
N ASP A 294 9.18 -7.17 5.72
CA ASP A 294 8.70 -6.84 7.05
C ASP A 294 7.55 -5.82 6.99
N GLY A 295 6.45 -6.17 7.66
CA GLY A 295 5.25 -5.33 7.70
C GLY A 295 4.33 -5.42 6.48
N GLN A 296 4.68 -6.18 5.44
CA GLN A 296 3.75 -6.49 4.35
C GLN A 296 2.70 -7.51 4.80
N THR A 297 1.48 -7.30 4.34
CA THR A 297 0.37 -8.23 4.53
C THR A 297 0.16 -9.04 3.26
N LEU A 298 0.07 -10.37 3.41
CA LEU A 298 -0.34 -11.26 2.33
C LEU A 298 -1.87 -11.33 2.28
N LEU A 299 -2.46 -11.00 1.15
CA LEU A 299 -3.89 -11.11 0.88
C LEU A 299 -4.13 -12.22 -0.13
N LEU A 300 -5.24 -12.92 -0.01
CA LEU A 300 -5.69 -13.94 -0.95
C LEU A 300 -7.03 -13.54 -1.56
N ASP A 301 -7.08 -13.47 -2.89
CA ASP A 301 -8.31 -13.32 -3.66
C ASP A 301 -8.55 -14.58 -4.48
N THR A 302 -9.68 -15.22 -4.25
CA THR A 302 -10.05 -16.49 -4.89
C THR A 302 -11.55 -16.73 -4.77
N ALA A 303 -12.11 -17.51 -5.71
CA ALA A 303 -13.47 -18.03 -5.63
C ALA A 303 -13.55 -19.30 -4.76
N LEU A 304 -12.43 -19.88 -4.34
CA LEU A 304 -12.41 -21.03 -3.44
C LEU A 304 -12.86 -20.61 -2.03
N HIS A 305 -13.75 -21.38 -1.43
CA HIS A 305 -14.15 -21.17 -0.03
C HIS A 305 -13.02 -21.66 0.90
N THR A 306 -12.23 -20.69 1.39
CA THR A 306 -11.04 -20.90 2.24
C THR A 306 -10.90 -19.77 3.26
N ALA A 307 -9.93 -19.87 4.16
CA ALA A 307 -9.59 -18.81 5.12
C ALA A 307 -8.59 -17.79 4.53
N PRO A 308 -8.60 -16.54 4.99
CA PRO A 308 -7.55 -15.59 4.67
C PRO A 308 -6.20 -16.06 5.23
N PRO A 309 -5.07 -15.68 4.59
CA PRO A 309 -3.74 -16.03 5.08
C PRO A 309 -3.48 -15.56 6.51
N SER A 310 -3.09 -16.50 7.37
CA SER A 310 -2.55 -16.23 8.71
C SER A 310 -1.12 -16.75 8.75
N LEU A 311 -0.15 -15.84 8.73
CA LEU A 311 1.27 -16.19 8.60
C LEU A 311 1.85 -16.68 9.92
N TYR A 312 2.70 -17.71 9.85
CA TYR A 312 3.47 -18.23 10.97
C TYR A 312 4.87 -18.66 10.52
N LEU A 313 5.75 -18.85 11.48
CA LEU A 313 7.11 -19.34 11.22
C LEU A 313 7.18 -20.86 11.49
N ASP A 314 7.69 -21.60 10.51
CA ASP A 314 8.08 -23.01 10.65
C ASP A 314 9.59 -23.11 10.41
N GLY A 315 10.35 -23.06 11.53
CA GLY A 315 11.79 -22.85 11.47
C GLY A 315 12.12 -21.45 10.96
N ASP A 316 12.77 -21.39 9.82
CA ASP A 316 13.13 -20.16 9.09
C ASP A 316 12.15 -19.82 7.93
N ARG A 317 11.13 -20.65 7.74
CA ARG A 317 10.16 -20.48 6.65
C ARG A 317 8.92 -19.74 7.12
N VAL A 318 8.45 -18.77 6.33
CA VAL A 318 7.14 -18.16 6.50
C VAL A 318 6.11 -19.05 5.83
N CYS A 319 5.11 -19.49 6.59
CA CYS A 319 4.06 -20.39 6.12
C CYS A 319 2.68 -19.84 6.44
N ALA A 320 1.65 -20.37 5.77
CA ALA A 320 0.25 -20.20 6.15
C ALA A 320 -0.55 -21.44 5.76
N LEU A 321 -1.75 -21.60 6.35
CA LEU A 321 -2.63 -22.73 6.10
C LEU A 321 -3.68 -22.39 5.04
N LEU A 322 -3.94 -23.35 4.14
CA LEU A 322 -4.97 -23.30 3.12
C LEU A 322 -6.01 -24.41 3.42
N PRO A 323 -7.06 -24.14 4.20
CA PRO A 323 -8.16 -25.06 4.37
C PRO A 323 -9.08 -25.06 3.14
N ILE A 324 -9.55 -26.22 2.73
CA ILE A 324 -10.50 -26.41 1.64
C ILE A 324 -11.86 -26.75 2.25
N ALA A 325 -12.85 -25.90 2.09
CA ALA A 325 -14.17 -26.12 2.67
C ALA A 325 -14.88 -27.34 2.08
N SER A 326 -15.80 -27.95 2.85
CA SER A 326 -16.58 -29.13 2.44
C SER A 326 -17.50 -28.89 1.23
N ASP A 327 -17.91 -27.65 1.01
CA ASP A 327 -18.77 -27.20 -0.08
C ASP A 327 -18.00 -26.76 -1.34
N SER A 328 -16.66 -26.93 -1.37
CA SER A 328 -15.85 -26.59 -2.53
C SER A 328 -16.17 -27.51 -3.70
N GLU A 329 -16.61 -26.93 -4.82
CA GLU A 329 -16.95 -27.70 -6.02
C GLU A 329 -15.67 -28.15 -6.78
N PRO A 330 -15.71 -29.34 -7.42
CA PRO A 330 -14.61 -29.79 -8.27
C PRO A 330 -14.34 -28.80 -9.41
N GLY A 331 -13.08 -28.45 -9.63
CA GLY A 331 -12.71 -27.50 -10.65
C GLY A 331 -11.27 -27.00 -10.51
N THR A 332 -10.88 -26.06 -11.37
CA THR A 332 -9.58 -25.38 -11.26
C THR A 332 -9.80 -23.97 -10.76
N TYR A 333 -9.13 -23.65 -9.67
CA TYR A 333 -9.19 -22.36 -9.01
C TYR A 333 -7.86 -21.62 -9.19
N THR A 334 -7.95 -20.31 -9.33
CA THR A 334 -6.78 -19.42 -9.24
C THR A 334 -6.75 -18.81 -7.85
N LEU A 335 -5.66 -19.00 -7.17
CA LEU A 335 -5.35 -18.39 -5.89
C LEU A 335 -4.47 -17.17 -6.18
N SER A 336 -5.03 -15.98 -6.11
CA SER A 336 -4.31 -14.72 -6.39
C SER A 336 -3.77 -14.15 -5.09
N PHE A 337 -2.52 -14.45 -4.79
CA PHE A 337 -1.85 -13.91 -3.60
C PHE A 337 -1.28 -12.53 -3.91
N ARG A 338 -1.62 -11.54 -3.10
CA ARG A 338 -1.16 -10.16 -3.25
C ARG A 338 -0.38 -9.70 -2.03
N ALA A 339 0.85 -9.26 -2.28
CA ALA A 339 1.71 -8.60 -1.31
C ALA A 339 2.13 -7.23 -1.88
N GLY A 340 1.77 -6.15 -1.18
CA GLY A 340 1.95 -4.79 -1.72
C GLY A 340 1.23 -4.60 -3.07
N ASP A 341 1.97 -4.15 -4.07
CA ASP A 341 1.46 -3.88 -5.43
C ASP A 341 1.58 -5.10 -6.38
N VAL A 342 2.17 -6.20 -5.91
CA VAL A 342 2.40 -7.40 -6.74
C VAL A 342 1.39 -8.48 -6.43
N THR A 343 0.88 -9.12 -7.48
CA THR A 343 -0.04 -10.27 -7.39
C THR A 343 0.62 -11.50 -8.04
N SER A 344 0.67 -12.60 -7.28
CA SER A 344 1.22 -13.88 -7.72
C SER A 344 0.08 -14.89 -7.83
N PRO A 345 -0.35 -15.29 -9.04
CA PRO A 345 -1.38 -16.29 -9.22
C PRO A 345 -0.82 -17.70 -9.10
N VAL A 346 -1.50 -18.56 -8.34
CA VAL A 346 -1.19 -19.98 -8.19
C VAL A 346 -2.42 -20.79 -8.56
N GLY A 347 -2.27 -21.79 -9.41
CA GLY A 347 -3.37 -22.69 -9.80
C GLY A 347 -3.50 -23.85 -8.82
N LEU A 348 -4.74 -24.16 -8.41
CA LEU A 348 -5.07 -25.33 -7.61
C LEU A 348 -6.28 -26.03 -8.22
N LYS A 349 -6.18 -27.34 -8.44
CA LYS A 349 -7.29 -28.18 -8.86
C LYS A 349 -7.97 -28.78 -7.62
N ILE A 350 -9.30 -28.66 -7.54
CA ILE A 350 -10.11 -29.33 -6.53
C ILE A 350 -10.75 -30.56 -7.18
N GLY A 351 -10.50 -31.72 -6.58
CA GLY A 351 -11.07 -33.01 -6.99
C GLY A 351 -12.43 -33.26 -6.35
N GLU A 352 -13.02 -34.41 -6.68
CA GLU A 352 -14.29 -34.88 -6.07
C GLU A 352 -14.06 -35.15 -4.58
N ALA A 353 -15.09 -34.85 -3.78
CA ALA A 353 -15.12 -35.26 -2.37
C ALA A 353 -15.21 -36.78 -2.26
N ASP A 354 -14.43 -37.36 -1.35
CA ASP A 354 -14.53 -38.81 -1.04
C ASP A 354 -15.43 -38.95 0.17
N THR A 355 -16.74 -39.08 -0.08
CA THR A 355 -17.76 -39.11 0.98
C THR A 355 -18.77 -40.20 0.75
N ASP A 356 -19.17 -40.89 1.83
CA ASP A 356 -20.26 -41.86 1.85
C ASP A 356 -21.58 -41.21 2.26
N ASP A 357 -22.69 -41.66 1.64
CA ASP A 357 -24.03 -41.29 2.08
C ASP A 357 -24.44 -42.16 3.28
N VAL A 358 -24.85 -41.53 4.38
CA VAL A 358 -25.23 -42.22 5.60
C VAL A 358 -26.72 -41.96 5.92
N THR A 359 -27.51 -43.03 6.07
CA THR A 359 -28.90 -42.89 6.51
C THR A 359 -29.00 -43.14 8.01
N LEU A 360 -29.54 -42.15 8.74
CA LEU A 360 -29.78 -42.23 10.18
C LEU A 360 -31.27 -42.23 10.49
N ASN A 361 -31.74 -43.35 11.08
CA ASN A 361 -33.12 -43.47 11.57
C ASN A 361 -33.19 -42.90 13.00
N LEU A 362 -33.94 -41.81 13.16
CA LEU A 362 -34.06 -41.09 14.40
C LEU A 362 -35.42 -41.27 15.06
N THR A 363 -35.47 -41.08 16.40
CA THR A 363 -36.76 -40.90 17.08
C THR A 363 -37.40 -39.59 16.64
N ALA A 364 -38.72 -39.48 16.72
CA ALA A 364 -39.45 -38.28 16.36
C ALA A 364 -38.98 -37.05 17.15
N GLU A 365 -38.65 -37.23 18.42
CA GLU A 365 -38.12 -36.17 19.29
C GLU A 365 -36.75 -35.69 18.81
N ARG A 366 -35.84 -36.61 18.49
CA ARG A 366 -34.50 -36.25 18.00
C ARG A 366 -34.56 -35.62 16.61
N PHE A 367 -35.44 -36.13 15.72
CA PHE A 367 -35.63 -35.55 14.40
C PHE A 367 -36.16 -34.11 14.48
N ALA A 368 -37.11 -33.84 15.38
CA ALA A 368 -37.65 -32.51 15.60
C ALA A 368 -36.59 -31.53 16.18
N SER A 369 -35.69 -32.03 17.05
CA SER A 369 -34.61 -31.20 17.62
C SER A 369 -33.52 -30.78 16.59
N LEU A 370 -33.52 -31.40 15.41
CA LEU A 370 -32.61 -31.11 14.29
C LEU A 370 -33.30 -30.25 13.23
N SER A 371 -34.12 -29.25 13.63
CA SER A 371 -34.75 -28.32 12.67
C SER A 371 -33.67 -27.46 11.97
N ASP A 372 -33.99 -26.93 10.78
CA ASP A 372 -33.08 -26.08 10.03
C ASP A 372 -32.65 -24.87 10.86
N GLU A 373 -33.57 -24.27 11.61
CA GLU A 373 -33.31 -23.17 12.53
C GLU A 373 -32.31 -23.56 13.64
N ALA A 374 -32.46 -24.74 14.26
CA ALA A 374 -31.56 -25.21 15.29
C ALA A 374 -30.16 -25.57 14.74
N LEU A 375 -30.10 -26.07 13.51
CA LEU A 375 -28.82 -26.34 12.80
C LEU A 375 -28.09 -25.04 12.46
N ASP A 376 -28.81 -24.04 11.95
CA ASP A 376 -28.24 -22.73 11.63
C ASP A 376 -27.74 -22.01 12.89
N GLU A 377 -28.52 -22.06 13.98
CA GLU A 377 -28.11 -21.50 15.28
C GLU A 377 -26.86 -22.20 15.82
N CYS A 378 -26.79 -23.53 15.73
CA CYS A 378 -25.64 -24.31 16.14
C CYS A 378 -24.38 -23.94 15.31
N ALA A 379 -24.51 -23.87 13.98
CA ALA A 379 -23.44 -23.51 13.09
C ALA A 379 -22.93 -22.08 13.37
N ALA A 380 -23.83 -21.13 13.59
CA ALA A 380 -23.49 -19.76 13.95
C ALA A 380 -22.75 -19.71 15.30
N ALA A 381 -23.21 -20.47 16.29
CA ALA A 381 -22.60 -20.54 17.59
C ALA A 381 -21.18 -21.15 17.53
N LEU A 382 -20.96 -22.21 16.75
CA LEU A 382 -19.63 -22.81 16.56
C LEU A 382 -18.65 -21.83 15.89
N ARG A 383 -19.11 -21.11 14.84
CA ARG A 383 -18.28 -20.09 14.17
C ARG A 383 -18.01 -18.87 15.05
N GLY A 384 -18.88 -18.59 16.03
CA GLY A 384 -18.75 -17.50 17.00
C GLY A 384 -17.82 -17.80 18.18
N ILE A 385 -17.31 -19.04 18.31
CA ILE A 385 -16.36 -19.38 19.38
C ILE A 385 -15.04 -18.61 19.15
N PRO A 386 -14.60 -17.79 20.13
CA PRO A 386 -13.42 -16.97 19.95
C PRO A 386 -12.17 -17.84 19.83
N GLN A 387 -11.24 -17.40 19.00
CA GLN A 387 -9.88 -17.94 18.95
C GLN A 387 -9.03 -17.18 19.98
N ALA A 388 -8.05 -17.84 20.59
CA ALA A 388 -7.16 -17.18 21.52
C ALA A 388 -6.25 -16.19 20.77
N GLU A 389 -6.18 -14.95 21.24
CA GLU A 389 -5.35 -13.89 20.62
C GLU A 389 -3.84 -14.19 20.79
N ASP A 390 -3.47 -14.94 21.81
CA ASP A 390 -2.08 -15.31 22.08
C ASP A 390 -1.70 -16.52 21.21
N GLY A 391 -1.00 -16.28 20.13
CA GLY A 391 -0.42 -17.29 19.22
C GLY A 391 0.53 -18.27 19.90
N ARG A 392 0.12 -18.85 21.04
CA ARG A 392 0.83 -19.96 21.71
C ARG A 392 0.66 -21.20 20.88
N VAL A 393 1.64 -21.42 20.04
CA VAL A 393 1.73 -22.56 19.14
C VAL A 393 1.85 -23.83 19.98
N GLY A 394 0.73 -24.51 20.20
CA GLY A 394 0.71 -25.89 20.69
C GLY A 394 0.83 -26.92 19.57
N LEU A 395 0.68 -26.49 18.33
CA LEU A 395 0.79 -27.30 17.13
C LEU A 395 2.25 -27.38 16.67
N HIS A 396 2.71 -28.61 16.49
CA HIS A 396 3.91 -28.91 15.72
C HIS A 396 3.46 -29.32 14.31
N THR A 397 3.80 -28.54 13.32
CA THR A 397 3.62 -28.89 11.92
C THR A 397 4.26 -30.24 11.62
N GLY A 398 3.56 -31.06 10.79
CA GLY A 398 4.05 -32.41 10.45
C GLY A 398 3.79 -33.51 11.47
N SER A 399 3.12 -33.24 12.60
CA SER A 399 2.72 -34.30 13.56
C SER A 399 1.24 -34.61 13.40
N PRO A 400 0.83 -35.88 13.18
CA PRO A 400 -0.56 -36.27 13.14
C PRO A 400 -1.29 -35.94 14.44
N PHE A 401 -2.58 -35.63 14.34
CA PHE A 401 -3.43 -35.42 15.49
C PHE A 401 -3.67 -36.72 16.25
N THR A 402 -3.91 -36.63 17.54
CA THR A 402 -4.31 -37.79 18.37
C THR A 402 -5.81 -38.05 18.19
N ALA A 403 -6.20 -39.31 17.99
CA ALA A 403 -7.59 -39.69 17.91
C ALA A 403 -8.38 -39.25 19.17
N PRO A 404 -9.51 -38.55 19.05
CA PRO A 404 -10.25 -37.98 20.17
C PRO A 404 -10.90 -39.04 21.04
N VAL A 405 -11.23 -40.21 20.49
CA VAL A 405 -11.90 -41.30 21.19
C VAL A 405 -11.56 -42.65 20.56
N ALA A 406 -11.60 -43.70 21.36
CA ALA A 406 -11.62 -45.06 20.86
C ALA A 406 -13.11 -45.46 20.56
N GLY A 407 -13.53 -45.23 19.34
CA GLY A 407 -14.92 -45.46 18.89
C GLY A 407 -14.98 -45.85 17.43
N THR A 408 -16.15 -46.32 16.97
CA THR A 408 -16.38 -46.64 15.57
C THR A 408 -16.93 -45.42 14.85
N LEU A 409 -16.29 -45.05 13.72
CA LEU A 409 -16.79 -43.99 12.87
C LEU A 409 -18.16 -44.35 12.33
N ARG A 410 -19.15 -43.48 12.58
CA ARG A 410 -20.54 -43.62 12.10
C ARG A 410 -20.78 -42.77 10.86
N ALA A 411 -20.22 -41.60 10.83
CA ALA A 411 -20.26 -40.71 9.68
C ALA A 411 -18.98 -39.84 9.67
N GLY A 412 -18.33 -39.78 8.53
CA GLY A 412 -17.13 -38.94 8.33
C GLY A 412 -17.47 -37.52 7.87
N PHE A 413 -16.44 -36.68 7.77
CA PHE A 413 -16.53 -35.33 7.23
C PHE A 413 -17.03 -35.36 5.77
N GLY A 414 -17.89 -34.41 5.41
CA GLY A 414 -18.47 -34.31 4.08
C GLY A 414 -19.58 -35.31 3.79
N ALA A 415 -19.81 -36.31 4.66
CA ALA A 415 -20.85 -37.31 4.46
C ALA A 415 -22.26 -36.66 4.34
N LYS A 416 -23.04 -37.08 3.34
CA LYS A 416 -24.43 -36.66 3.21
C LYS A 416 -25.30 -37.50 4.15
N LEU A 417 -25.74 -36.88 5.23
CA LEU A 417 -26.59 -37.51 6.23
C LEU A 417 -28.04 -37.41 5.80
N LEU A 418 -28.71 -38.55 5.54
CA LEU A 418 -30.13 -38.63 5.33
C LEU A 418 -30.79 -38.99 6.68
N LEU A 419 -31.34 -38.00 7.36
CA LEU A 419 -32.06 -38.16 8.62
C LEU A 419 -33.49 -38.58 8.30
N GLN A 420 -33.98 -39.67 8.92
CA GLN A 420 -35.32 -40.20 8.70
C GLN A 420 -36.07 -40.42 10.01
N SER A 421 -37.37 -40.07 10.05
CA SER A 421 -38.26 -40.34 11.17
C SER A 421 -39.72 -40.33 10.72
N GLY A 422 -40.49 -41.40 10.96
CA GLY A 422 -41.92 -41.45 10.73
C GLY A 422 -42.39 -41.16 9.29
N GLY A 423 -41.53 -41.36 8.29
CA GLY A 423 -41.79 -41.07 6.88
C GLY A 423 -41.35 -39.68 6.43
N GLU A 424 -40.84 -38.85 7.32
CA GLU A 424 -40.19 -37.59 7.00
C GLU A 424 -38.68 -37.81 6.82
N SER A 425 -38.04 -37.00 5.97
CA SER A 425 -36.60 -37.05 5.75
C SER A 425 -36.00 -35.64 5.58
N ARG A 426 -34.77 -35.49 6.02
CA ARG A 426 -33.96 -34.28 5.86
C ARG A 426 -32.53 -34.67 5.51
N ALA A 427 -31.92 -33.97 4.57
CA ALA A 427 -30.52 -34.16 4.22
C ALA A 427 -29.66 -33.00 4.77
N LEU A 428 -28.47 -33.31 5.31
CA LEU A 428 -27.47 -32.34 5.71
C LEU A 428 -26.08 -32.90 5.42
N VAL A 429 -25.08 -32.02 5.33
CA VAL A 429 -23.66 -32.38 5.20
C VAL A 429 -23.02 -32.36 6.57
N CYS A 430 -22.24 -33.39 6.89
CA CYS A 430 -21.53 -33.51 8.15
C CYS A 430 -20.22 -32.69 8.09
N GLU A 431 -20.13 -31.59 8.82
CA GLU A 431 -18.91 -30.77 8.91
C GLU A 431 -17.90 -31.26 9.97
N GLY A 432 -17.98 -32.52 10.34
CA GLY A 432 -17.11 -33.19 11.30
C GLY A 432 -17.19 -34.69 11.16
N SER A 433 -16.73 -35.43 12.17
CA SER A 433 -16.83 -36.89 12.26
C SER A 433 -17.69 -37.28 13.47
N VAL A 434 -18.60 -38.24 13.29
CA VAL A 434 -19.47 -38.76 14.34
C VAL A 434 -19.01 -40.18 14.70
N TYR A 435 -18.72 -40.41 15.99
CA TYR A 435 -18.28 -41.70 16.50
C TYR A 435 -19.31 -42.30 17.47
N ASP A 436 -19.49 -43.61 17.41
CA ASP A 436 -20.16 -44.37 18.48
C ASP A 436 -19.16 -44.48 19.65
N ALA A 437 -19.44 -43.83 20.80
CA ALA A 437 -18.45 -43.60 21.84
C ALA A 437 -19.03 -43.66 23.27
N SER A 438 -20.11 -44.41 23.49
CA SER A 438 -20.91 -44.40 24.74
C SER A 438 -20.06 -44.37 26.01
N GLY A 439 -20.06 -43.25 26.73
CA GLY A 439 -19.38 -43.04 28.00
C GLY A 439 -17.83 -43.07 27.94
N ALA A 440 -17.25 -43.08 26.73
CA ALA A 440 -15.80 -43.11 26.56
C ALA A 440 -15.11 -41.80 26.97
N ASP A 441 -13.86 -41.89 27.35
CA ASP A 441 -13.04 -40.71 27.60
C ASP A 441 -12.73 -39.99 26.27
N VAL A 442 -13.04 -38.68 26.22
CA VAL A 442 -12.77 -37.81 25.07
C VAL A 442 -11.44 -37.09 25.34
N LYS A 443 -10.52 -37.21 24.40
CA LYS A 443 -9.17 -36.67 24.50
C LYS A 443 -8.97 -35.50 23.54
N SER A 444 -8.15 -34.51 23.95
CA SER A 444 -7.71 -33.44 23.05
C SER A 444 -6.87 -34.02 21.93
N CYS A 445 -7.19 -33.64 20.67
CA CYS A 445 -6.47 -34.12 19.49
C CYS A 445 -5.04 -33.54 19.38
N ALA A 446 -4.80 -32.37 19.96
CA ALA A 446 -3.50 -31.71 20.03
C ALA A 446 -3.39 -30.88 21.32
N GLY A 447 -2.21 -30.35 21.63
CA GLY A 447 -2.03 -29.38 22.71
C GLY A 447 -2.75 -28.08 22.41
N GLY A 448 -3.28 -27.39 23.43
CA GLY A 448 -3.97 -26.13 23.23
C GLY A 448 -4.61 -25.57 24.49
N THR A 449 -5.47 -24.57 24.31
CA THR A 449 -6.21 -23.90 25.38
C THR A 449 -7.71 -24.08 25.15
N VAL A 450 -8.46 -24.44 26.19
CA VAL A 450 -9.92 -24.53 26.11
C VAL A 450 -10.49 -23.13 25.94
N VAL A 451 -11.17 -22.87 24.83
CA VAL A 451 -11.77 -21.57 24.50
C VAL A 451 -13.29 -21.56 24.66
N PHE A 452 -13.91 -22.74 24.74
CA PHE A 452 -15.34 -22.88 24.99
C PHE A 452 -15.62 -24.14 25.82
N SER A 453 -16.53 -24.04 26.78
CA SER A 453 -17.07 -25.17 27.53
C SER A 453 -18.49 -24.81 27.96
N GLY A 454 -19.49 -25.38 27.29
CA GLY A 454 -20.89 -25.02 27.49
C GLY A 454 -21.87 -25.83 26.65
N GLU A 455 -23.14 -25.43 26.62
CA GLU A 455 -24.19 -26.10 25.88
C GLU A 455 -24.50 -25.35 24.58
N LEU A 456 -24.56 -26.06 23.48
CA LEU A 456 -24.95 -25.57 22.18
C LEU A 456 -26.20 -26.33 21.66
N PRO A 457 -27.04 -25.67 20.82
CA PRO A 457 -28.10 -26.34 20.13
C PRO A 457 -27.61 -27.58 19.38
N VAL A 458 -28.41 -28.59 19.22
CA VAL A 458 -28.10 -29.83 18.46
C VAL A 458 -26.96 -30.67 19.08
N LEU A 459 -25.85 -30.07 19.48
CA LEU A 459 -24.65 -30.75 19.97
C LEU A 459 -24.63 -30.96 21.49
N GLY A 460 -25.56 -30.32 22.25
CA GLY A 460 -25.59 -30.41 23.72
C GLY A 460 -24.34 -29.84 24.34
N GLN A 461 -23.76 -30.58 25.30
CA GLN A 461 -22.49 -30.14 25.92
C GLN A 461 -21.35 -30.22 24.92
N VAL A 462 -20.60 -29.12 24.79
CA VAL A 462 -19.48 -28.93 23.87
C VAL A 462 -18.26 -28.40 24.60
N VAL A 463 -17.11 -28.91 24.25
CA VAL A 463 -15.79 -28.33 24.59
C VAL A 463 -15.10 -27.97 23.30
N ALA A 464 -14.49 -26.78 23.22
CA ALA A 464 -13.63 -26.41 22.10
C ALA A 464 -12.24 -26.04 22.61
N VAL A 465 -11.22 -26.50 21.88
CA VAL A 465 -9.81 -26.28 22.18
C VAL A 465 -9.15 -25.55 21.01
N ASP A 466 -8.55 -24.40 21.27
CA ASP A 466 -7.72 -23.67 20.33
C ASP A 466 -6.28 -24.16 20.42
N HIS A 467 -5.73 -24.58 19.31
CA HIS A 467 -4.39 -25.14 19.17
C HIS A 467 -3.35 -24.12 18.67
N GLY A 468 -3.79 -22.88 18.37
CA GLY A 468 -3.01 -21.87 17.67
C GLY A 468 -3.12 -22.01 16.15
N LEU A 469 -2.51 -21.09 15.41
CA LEU A 469 -2.53 -21.02 13.94
C LEU A 469 -3.96 -20.95 13.34
N GLY A 470 -4.95 -20.53 14.13
CA GLY A 470 -6.36 -20.54 13.74
C GLY A 470 -7.01 -21.91 13.76
N VAL A 471 -6.38 -22.93 14.34
CA VAL A 471 -6.87 -24.31 14.41
C VAL A 471 -7.65 -24.53 15.70
N VAL A 472 -8.93 -24.84 15.58
CA VAL A 472 -9.82 -25.12 16.72
C VAL A 472 -10.47 -26.49 16.56
N SER A 473 -10.39 -27.34 17.59
CA SER A 473 -11.14 -28.60 17.66
C SER A 473 -12.38 -28.47 18.53
N TYR A 474 -13.45 -29.14 18.12
CA TYR A 474 -14.76 -29.12 18.76
C TYR A 474 -15.17 -30.54 19.13
N TYR A 475 -15.56 -30.72 20.37
CA TYR A 475 -16.04 -31.99 20.92
C TYR A 475 -17.47 -31.79 21.41
N GLY A 476 -18.42 -32.33 20.70
CA GLY A 476 -19.87 -32.20 21.00
C GLY A 476 -20.54 -33.53 21.38
N CYS A 477 -21.79 -33.51 21.76
CA CYS A 477 -22.56 -34.62 22.25
C CYS A 477 -21.95 -35.23 23.53
N LEU A 478 -21.39 -34.42 24.40
CA LEU A 478 -20.74 -34.84 25.62
C LEU A 478 -21.75 -35.16 26.74
N ALA A 479 -21.47 -36.19 27.55
CA ALA A 479 -22.21 -36.45 28.76
C ALA A 479 -21.82 -35.50 29.91
N SER A 480 -20.56 -35.06 29.94
CA SER A 480 -20.05 -34.10 30.90
C SER A 480 -18.79 -33.46 30.38
N GLY A 481 -18.61 -32.17 30.59
CA GLY A 481 -17.36 -31.45 30.38
C GLY A 481 -16.46 -31.59 31.62
N ALA A 482 -15.18 -31.94 31.43
CA ALA A 482 -14.19 -32.01 32.50
C ALA A 482 -13.34 -30.72 32.59
N LYS A 483 -13.21 -29.98 31.51
CA LYS A 483 -12.36 -28.80 31.38
C LYS A 483 -13.15 -27.50 31.33
N ARG A 484 -12.52 -26.39 31.74
CA ARG A 484 -13.09 -25.05 31.75
C ARG A 484 -12.35 -24.15 30.76
N VAL A 485 -13.01 -23.10 30.34
CA VAL A 485 -12.37 -22.05 29.53
C VAL A 485 -11.12 -21.51 30.23
N GLY A 486 -10.01 -21.46 29.51
CA GLY A 486 -8.69 -21.07 30.00
C GLY A 486 -7.81 -22.24 30.45
N ASP A 487 -8.34 -23.46 30.59
CA ASP A 487 -7.51 -24.62 30.90
C ASP A 487 -6.59 -24.95 29.70
N VAL A 488 -5.30 -25.19 30.00
CA VAL A 488 -4.32 -25.66 29.02
C VAL A 488 -4.34 -27.17 29.02
N VAL A 489 -4.37 -27.76 27.84
CA VAL A 489 -4.41 -29.23 27.66
C VAL A 489 -3.29 -29.71 26.75
N SER A 490 -2.83 -30.91 26.97
CA SER A 490 -1.84 -31.60 26.12
C SER A 490 -2.57 -32.51 25.12
N ALA A 491 -1.89 -32.86 24.01
CA ALA A 491 -2.37 -33.90 23.11
C ALA A 491 -2.64 -35.22 23.88
N GLY A 492 -3.81 -35.85 23.66
CA GLY A 492 -4.23 -37.07 24.34
C GLY A 492 -4.75 -36.87 25.77
N GLU A 493 -4.75 -35.67 26.33
CA GLU A 493 -5.32 -35.37 27.64
C GLU A 493 -6.85 -35.43 27.61
N ILE A 494 -7.46 -36.02 28.66
CA ILE A 494 -8.92 -36.14 28.76
C ILE A 494 -9.55 -34.74 28.96
N VAL A 495 -10.46 -34.35 28.07
CA VAL A 495 -11.18 -33.09 28.13
C VAL A 495 -12.63 -33.25 28.55
N ALA A 496 -13.23 -34.44 28.33
CA ALA A 496 -14.64 -34.71 28.65
C ALA A 496 -14.94 -36.23 28.65
N LYS A 497 -16.21 -36.59 28.85
CA LYS A 497 -16.77 -37.92 28.55
C LYS A 497 -17.83 -37.78 27.45
N ALA A 498 -17.78 -38.73 26.50
CA ALA A 498 -18.79 -38.82 25.43
C ALA A 498 -20.15 -39.20 26.00
N GLY A 499 -21.22 -38.74 25.33
CA GLY A 499 -22.56 -39.30 25.47
C GLY A 499 -22.67 -40.67 24.77
N GLU A 500 -23.77 -40.96 24.10
CA GLU A 500 -23.88 -42.14 23.24
C GLU A 500 -22.99 -42.06 22.02
N THR A 501 -22.84 -40.83 21.50
CA THR A 501 -21.98 -40.51 20.37
C THR A 501 -21.04 -39.34 20.74
N LEU A 502 -19.94 -39.20 20.00
CA LEU A 502 -19.11 -38.03 19.97
C LEU A 502 -19.20 -37.36 18.60
N TYR A 503 -19.53 -36.08 18.57
CA TYR A 503 -19.27 -35.23 17.41
C TYR A 503 -17.89 -34.60 17.55
N PHE A 504 -17.05 -34.81 16.57
CA PHE A 504 -15.70 -34.25 16.53
C PHE A 504 -15.49 -33.47 15.24
N ALA A 505 -15.16 -32.19 15.35
CA ALA A 505 -14.88 -31.33 14.19
C ALA A 505 -13.60 -30.52 14.43
N VAL A 506 -12.99 -30.07 13.34
CA VAL A 506 -11.84 -29.17 13.38
C VAL A 506 -12.08 -28.05 12.37
N SER A 507 -11.76 -26.82 12.75
CA SER A 507 -11.73 -25.70 11.83
C SER A 507 -10.34 -25.07 11.75
N VAL A 508 -10.03 -24.47 10.60
CA VAL A 508 -8.81 -23.70 10.37
C VAL A 508 -9.24 -22.33 9.83
N GLY A 509 -8.94 -21.27 10.59
CA GLY A 509 -9.42 -19.92 10.24
C GLY A 509 -10.95 -19.80 10.10
N GLY A 510 -11.69 -20.63 10.85
CA GLY A 510 -13.16 -20.70 10.78
C GLY A 510 -13.73 -21.58 9.68
N VAL A 511 -12.90 -22.16 8.81
CA VAL A 511 -13.32 -23.14 7.78
C VAL A 511 -13.20 -24.54 8.34
N PHE A 512 -14.31 -25.31 8.33
CA PHE A 512 -14.29 -26.71 8.78
C PHE A 512 -13.56 -27.59 7.78
N VAL A 513 -12.68 -28.44 8.31
CA VAL A 513 -11.83 -29.37 7.56
C VAL A 513 -12.00 -30.81 8.05
N SER A 514 -11.55 -31.77 7.25
CA SER A 514 -11.66 -33.19 7.59
C SER A 514 -10.80 -33.53 8.81
N PRO A 515 -11.42 -33.94 9.93
CA PRO A 515 -10.65 -34.45 11.06
C PRO A 515 -9.83 -35.69 10.71
N ASP A 516 -10.34 -36.57 9.83
CA ASP A 516 -9.67 -37.78 9.42
C ASP A 516 -8.39 -37.48 8.63
N PHE A 517 -8.43 -36.46 7.76
CA PHE A 517 -7.21 -35.98 7.10
C PHE A 517 -6.14 -35.52 8.09
N LEU A 518 -6.52 -34.77 9.11
CA LEU A 518 -5.59 -34.29 10.14
C LEU A 518 -5.08 -35.41 11.06
N LEU A 519 -5.89 -36.42 11.33
CA LEU A 519 -5.47 -37.61 12.10
C LEU A 519 -4.44 -38.46 11.34
N GLU A 520 -4.50 -38.46 9.99
CA GLU A 520 -3.60 -39.22 9.14
C GLU A 520 -2.34 -38.45 8.77
N HIS A 521 -2.49 -37.17 8.38
CA HIS A 521 -1.42 -36.37 7.79
C HIS A 521 -0.87 -35.28 8.72
N GLY A 522 -1.68 -34.83 9.71
CA GLY A 522 -1.35 -33.63 10.51
C GLY A 522 -1.60 -32.36 9.70
N ILE A 523 -0.87 -31.30 10.08
CA ILE A 523 -0.78 -30.04 9.36
C ILE A 523 0.64 -29.95 8.80
N GLY A 524 0.80 -30.05 7.50
CA GLY A 524 2.13 -29.94 6.92
C GLY A 524 2.16 -30.14 5.42
#